data_5b6dae2142e9f26aeda6e683617f5809
#
_entry.id   5b6dae2142e9f26aeda6e683617f5809
#
_cell.length_a   1.000
_cell.length_b   1.000
_cell.length_c   1.000
_cell.angle_alpha   90.00
_cell.angle_beta   90.00
_cell.angle_gamma   90.00
#
_symmetry.space_group_name_H-M   'P 1'
#
loop_
_entity.id
_entity.type
_entity.pdbx_description
1 polymer ?
#
loop_
_entity_poly.entity_id
_entity_poly.type
_entity_poly.pdbx_seq_one_letter_code
_entity_poly.pdbx_strand_id
1 'polypeptide(L)'
;MSPTTAKTPDVSRRSERSRQAILRASMELVGEVGYPKLTIEAIAARAGVGKQTIYRWWPSKAAVLLDACTDAATGDGHDSGLPDTGDVEADLKTVLRATADEFSDPAFEAPYRALAVAAAADAELAEQFLVRLREPGLQAYTRRLRAGQEAGQIDPDLDLGLAVEILLGPFQQRWLNRSGPLTHEFADSLVELAMRAFAPRP
;
A
#
# COMPACT_ATOMS: atom_id res chain seq x y z
N MET A 1 23.24 50.19 13.91
CA MET A 1 21.89 49.60 14.00
C MET A 1 21.62 48.89 12.68
N SER A 2 21.82 47.57 12.66
CA SER A 2 21.55 46.76 11.46
C SER A 2 20.07 46.36 11.42
N PRO A 3 19.36 46.44 10.27
CA PRO A 3 18.00 46.07 10.19
C PRO A 3 17.85 44.53 10.26
N THR A 4 17.10 44.07 11.23
CA THR A 4 16.65 42.67 11.35
C THR A 4 15.73 42.37 10.17
N THR A 5 16.21 41.62 9.20
CA THR A 5 15.38 41.09 8.11
C THR A 5 14.37 40.10 8.67
N ALA A 6 13.12 40.49 8.76
CA ALA A 6 12.00 39.62 9.08
C ALA A 6 11.89 38.54 7.99
N LYS A 7 12.17 37.30 8.35
CA LYS A 7 12.07 36.12 7.48
C LYS A 7 10.61 35.93 7.09
N THR A 8 10.27 36.20 5.83
CA THR A 8 8.92 35.95 5.28
C THR A 8 8.53 34.50 5.58
N PRO A 9 7.32 34.25 6.13
CA PRO A 9 6.88 32.87 6.37
C PRO A 9 6.89 32.09 5.07
N ASP A 10 7.61 30.99 5.06
CA ASP A 10 7.72 30.10 3.90
C ASP A 10 6.35 29.47 3.64
N VAL A 11 5.64 29.98 2.64
CA VAL A 11 4.27 29.55 2.24
C VAL A 11 4.29 28.07 1.87
N SER A 12 5.39 27.56 1.32
CA SER A 12 5.53 26.16 0.94
C SER A 12 5.55 25.24 2.16
N ARG A 13 6.27 25.61 3.21
CA ARG A 13 6.32 24.85 4.48
C ARG A 13 4.98 24.83 5.20
N ARG A 14 4.23 25.92 5.14
CA ARG A 14 2.88 25.99 5.73
C ARG A 14 1.90 25.10 4.97
N SER A 15 2.01 25.08 3.65
CA SER A 15 1.23 24.24 2.77
C SER A 15 1.49 22.77 3.04
N GLU A 16 2.75 22.36 3.13
CA GLU A 16 3.14 20.97 3.40
C GLU A 16 2.72 20.49 4.80
N ARG A 17 2.86 21.33 5.82
CA ARG A 17 2.34 21.01 7.17
C ARG A 17 0.83 20.78 7.17
N SER A 18 0.08 21.59 6.41
CA SER A 18 -1.37 21.43 6.30
C SER A 18 -1.71 20.14 5.55
N ARG A 19 -0.96 19.82 4.47
CA ARG A 19 -1.12 18.59 3.71
C ARG A 19 -0.93 17.38 4.63
N GLN A 20 0.18 17.31 5.34
CA GLN A 20 0.50 16.21 6.27
C GLN A 20 -0.53 16.08 7.41
N ALA A 21 -1.02 17.20 7.93
CA ALA A 21 -2.07 17.19 8.96
C ALA A 21 -3.39 16.59 8.42
N ILE A 22 -3.76 16.90 7.17
CA ILE A 22 -4.96 16.37 6.51
C ILE A 22 -4.82 14.86 6.27
N LEU A 23 -3.68 14.41 5.74
CA LEU A 23 -3.43 12.99 5.47
C LEU A 23 -3.48 12.16 6.76
N ARG A 24 -2.77 12.61 7.81
CA ARG A 24 -2.80 11.95 9.12
C ARG A 24 -4.21 11.91 9.72
N ALA A 25 -4.93 13.03 9.71
CA ALA A 25 -6.30 13.09 10.21
C ALA A 25 -7.23 12.13 9.47
N SER A 26 -7.04 11.92 8.16
CA SER A 26 -7.85 10.97 7.39
C SER A 26 -7.58 9.52 7.78
N MET A 27 -6.32 9.15 8.02
CA MET A 27 -5.92 7.81 8.48
C MET A 27 -6.47 7.50 9.88
N GLU A 28 -6.30 8.42 10.84
CA GLU A 28 -6.83 8.27 12.19
C GLU A 28 -8.35 8.11 12.18
N LEU A 29 -9.06 9.02 11.50
CA LEU A 29 -10.52 9.01 11.47
C LEU A 29 -11.09 7.76 10.79
N VAL A 30 -10.49 7.28 9.71
CA VAL A 30 -11.00 6.07 9.05
C VAL A 30 -10.85 4.85 9.97
N GLY A 31 -9.80 4.79 10.78
CA GLY A 31 -9.63 3.76 11.81
C GLY A 31 -10.68 3.85 12.92
N GLU A 32 -11.05 5.08 13.35
CA GLU A 32 -12.01 5.33 14.43
C GLU A 32 -13.46 5.06 14.01
N VAL A 33 -13.89 5.60 12.87
CA VAL A 33 -15.32 5.63 12.49
C VAL A 33 -15.67 4.80 11.26
N GLY A 34 -14.68 4.29 10.54
CA GLY A 34 -14.82 3.59 9.27
C GLY A 34 -15.09 4.52 8.08
N TYR A 35 -14.82 4.02 6.87
CA TYR A 35 -14.96 4.81 5.63
C TYR A 35 -16.37 5.39 5.38
N PRO A 36 -17.49 4.67 5.62
CA PRO A 36 -18.82 5.23 5.40
C PRO A 36 -19.09 6.50 6.19
N LYS A 37 -18.58 6.60 7.42
CA LYS A 37 -18.76 7.76 8.31
C LYS A 37 -17.65 8.81 8.17
N LEU A 38 -16.58 8.55 7.45
CA LEU A 38 -15.54 9.52 7.16
C LEU A 38 -16.11 10.65 6.30
N THR A 39 -15.88 11.91 6.69
CA THR A 39 -16.32 13.09 5.95
C THR A 39 -15.20 14.11 5.82
N ILE A 40 -15.26 14.94 4.77
CA ILE A 40 -14.30 16.06 4.58
C ILE A 40 -14.39 17.05 5.76
N GLU A 41 -15.58 17.24 6.31
CA GLU A 41 -15.81 18.09 7.49
C GLU A 41 -15.05 17.58 8.73
N ALA A 42 -15.13 16.28 8.97
CA ALA A 42 -14.42 15.66 10.11
C ALA A 42 -12.91 15.73 9.93
N ILE A 43 -12.42 15.46 8.71
CA ILE A 43 -10.99 15.57 8.37
C ILE A 43 -10.51 17.01 8.57
N ALA A 44 -11.24 18.01 8.06
CA ALA A 44 -10.91 19.42 8.19
C ALA A 44 -10.84 19.87 9.66
N ALA A 45 -11.84 19.46 10.45
CA ALA A 45 -11.89 19.78 11.90
C ALA A 45 -10.70 19.14 12.64
N ARG A 46 -10.40 17.86 12.40
CA ARG A 46 -9.28 17.15 13.03
C ARG A 46 -7.92 17.74 12.62
N ALA A 47 -7.76 18.10 11.35
CA ALA A 47 -6.53 18.70 10.83
C ALA A 47 -6.35 20.19 11.16
N GLY A 48 -7.38 20.84 11.73
CA GLY A 48 -7.34 22.28 12.05
C GLY A 48 -7.32 23.18 10.82
N VAL A 49 -7.97 22.78 9.71
CA VAL A 49 -8.00 23.52 8.45
C VAL A 49 -9.43 23.76 7.98
N GLY A 50 -9.62 24.72 7.06
CA GLY A 50 -10.90 24.90 6.39
C GLY A 50 -11.15 23.86 5.30
N LYS A 51 -12.40 23.45 5.07
CA LYS A 51 -12.80 22.53 3.96
C LYS A 51 -12.27 22.96 2.60
N GLN A 52 -12.25 24.26 2.33
CA GLN A 52 -11.71 24.82 1.09
C GLN A 52 -10.23 24.47 0.87
N THR A 53 -9.47 24.31 1.95
CA THR A 53 -8.06 23.90 1.88
C THR A 53 -7.95 22.45 1.39
N ILE A 54 -8.86 21.57 1.81
CA ILE A 54 -8.89 20.18 1.36
C ILE A 54 -9.31 20.13 -0.12
N TYR A 55 -10.44 20.73 -0.47
CA TYR A 55 -10.97 20.70 -1.84
C TYR A 55 -10.05 21.32 -2.90
N ARG A 56 -9.10 22.16 -2.49
CA ARG A 56 -8.07 22.69 -3.39
C ARG A 56 -7.12 21.60 -3.89
N TRP A 57 -6.91 20.54 -3.12
CA TRP A 57 -5.96 19.47 -3.45
C TRP A 57 -6.62 18.13 -3.78
N TRP A 58 -7.77 17.86 -3.17
CA TRP A 58 -8.46 16.59 -3.32
C TRP A 58 -9.94 16.79 -3.62
N PRO A 59 -10.46 16.18 -4.69
CA PRO A 59 -11.88 16.31 -5.05
C PRO A 59 -12.82 15.53 -4.11
N SER A 60 -12.29 14.53 -3.38
CA SER A 60 -13.08 13.63 -2.54
C SER A 60 -12.31 13.10 -1.33
N LYS A 61 -13.03 12.55 -0.35
CA LYS A 61 -12.42 11.87 0.79
C LYS A 61 -11.61 10.62 0.37
N ALA A 62 -12.01 9.96 -0.72
CA ALA A 62 -11.27 8.83 -1.28
C ALA A 62 -9.91 9.27 -1.81
N ALA A 63 -9.84 10.41 -2.52
CA ALA A 63 -8.59 10.99 -3.00
C ALA A 63 -7.65 11.38 -1.84
N VAL A 64 -8.18 11.93 -0.73
CA VAL A 64 -7.37 12.20 0.48
C VAL A 64 -6.80 10.90 1.04
N LEU A 65 -7.63 9.88 1.18
CA LEU A 65 -7.21 8.60 1.76
C LEU A 65 -6.20 7.86 0.86
N LEU A 66 -6.39 7.93 -0.46
CA LEU A 66 -5.44 7.37 -1.42
C LEU A 66 -4.06 8.02 -1.30
N ASP A 67 -4.00 9.35 -1.22
CA ASP A 67 -2.75 10.08 -1.00
C ASP A 67 -2.13 9.73 0.36
N ALA A 68 -2.95 9.58 1.41
CA ALA A 68 -2.47 9.22 2.73
C ALA A 68 -1.85 7.81 2.76
N CYS A 69 -2.51 6.83 2.14
CA CYS A 69 -1.97 5.47 2.01
C CYS A 69 -0.69 5.43 1.15
N THR A 70 -0.66 6.21 0.06
CA THR A 70 0.54 6.31 -0.80
C THR A 70 1.71 6.95 -0.05
N ASP A 71 1.46 8.02 0.70
CA ASP A 71 2.47 8.73 1.50
C ASP A 71 3.06 7.80 2.59
N ALA A 72 2.20 7.02 3.25
CA ALA A 72 2.61 6.03 4.24
C ALA A 72 3.47 4.92 3.60
N ALA A 73 3.08 4.43 2.43
CA ALA A 73 3.83 3.38 1.72
C ALA A 73 5.21 3.83 1.20
N THR A 74 5.37 5.14 0.93
CA THR A 74 6.63 5.69 0.38
C THR A 74 7.50 6.40 1.41
N GLY A 75 6.94 6.72 2.59
CA GLY A 75 7.54 7.64 3.58
C GLY A 75 8.76 7.11 4.33
N ASP A 76 8.93 5.80 4.45
CA ASP A 76 10.00 5.19 5.25
C ASP A 76 11.24 4.77 4.43
N GLY A 77 11.41 5.33 3.22
CA GLY A 77 12.57 5.00 2.39
C GLY A 77 12.63 3.50 2.03
N HIS A 78 11.49 2.83 2.03
CA HIS A 78 11.42 1.45 1.58
C HIS A 78 11.83 1.41 0.12
N ASP A 79 13.04 0.91 -0.09
CA ASP A 79 13.44 0.47 -1.41
C ASP A 79 12.35 -0.52 -1.87
N SER A 80 11.61 -0.15 -2.92
CA SER A 80 10.47 -0.93 -3.41
C SER A 80 10.89 -2.26 -4.03
N GLY A 81 12.09 -2.75 -3.71
CA GLY A 81 12.63 -4.04 -4.09
C GLY A 81 12.35 -5.12 -3.05
N LEU A 82 11.95 -6.31 -3.50
CA LEU A 82 12.03 -7.50 -2.65
C LEU A 82 13.51 -7.86 -2.43
N PRO A 83 13.86 -8.51 -1.30
CA PRO A 83 15.20 -9.03 -1.10
C PRO A 83 15.57 -9.97 -2.26
N ASP A 84 16.84 -9.98 -2.60
CA ASP A 84 17.43 -10.91 -3.58
C ASP A 84 18.67 -11.56 -2.95
N THR A 85 18.43 -12.61 -2.16
CA THR A 85 19.48 -13.36 -1.45
C THR A 85 20.05 -14.49 -2.30
N GLY A 86 19.47 -14.73 -3.49
CA GLY A 86 19.75 -15.88 -4.33
C GLY A 86 18.84 -17.07 -4.06
N ASP A 87 17.94 -17.00 -3.07
CA ASP A 87 16.90 -17.99 -2.77
C ASP A 87 15.51 -17.35 -2.91
N VAL A 88 14.84 -17.61 -4.04
CA VAL A 88 13.52 -17.02 -4.35
C VAL A 88 12.49 -17.40 -3.31
N GLU A 89 12.47 -18.64 -2.86
CA GLU A 89 11.49 -19.11 -1.89
C GLU A 89 11.65 -18.41 -0.54
N ALA A 90 12.88 -18.31 -0.03
CA ALA A 90 13.17 -17.62 1.22
C ALA A 90 12.82 -16.12 1.16
N ASP A 91 13.12 -15.49 0.04
CA ASP A 91 12.81 -14.05 -0.17
C ASP A 91 11.31 -13.81 -0.21
N LEU A 92 10.55 -14.62 -0.95
CA LEU A 92 9.09 -14.53 -1.03
C LEU A 92 8.43 -14.79 0.33
N LYS A 93 8.91 -15.78 1.10
CA LYS A 93 8.44 -16.03 2.48
C LYS A 93 8.69 -14.83 3.37
N THR A 94 9.87 -14.23 3.30
CA THR A 94 10.23 -13.06 4.10
C THR A 94 9.26 -11.91 3.84
N VAL A 95 9.01 -11.58 2.57
CA VAL A 95 8.12 -10.47 2.21
C VAL A 95 6.66 -10.77 2.55
N LEU A 96 6.18 -11.98 2.28
CA LEU A 96 4.78 -12.30 2.53
C LEU A 96 4.45 -12.37 4.03
N ARG A 97 5.42 -12.79 4.88
CA ARG A 97 5.31 -12.67 6.34
C ARG A 97 5.24 -11.23 6.80
N ALA A 98 6.14 -10.36 6.30
CA ALA A 98 6.11 -8.93 6.61
C ALA A 98 4.79 -8.29 6.19
N THR A 99 4.27 -8.65 5.01
CA THR A 99 2.95 -8.22 4.56
C THR A 99 1.84 -8.71 5.50
N ALA A 100 1.90 -9.95 6.01
CA ALA A 100 0.94 -10.45 6.98
C ALA A 100 0.96 -9.65 8.29
N ASP A 101 2.15 -9.25 8.75
CA ASP A 101 2.31 -8.39 9.93
C ASP A 101 1.71 -7.00 9.71
N GLU A 102 1.98 -6.36 8.56
CA GLU A 102 1.38 -5.06 8.20
C GLU A 102 -0.16 -5.13 8.17
N PHE A 103 -0.72 -6.17 7.55
CA PHE A 103 -2.17 -6.36 7.49
C PHE A 103 -2.80 -6.82 8.81
N SER A 104 -1.99 -7.12 9.81
CA SER A 104 -2.41 -7.39 11.19
C SER A 104 -2.41 -6.11 12.05
N ASP A 105 -1.75 -5.04 11.61
CA ASP A 105 -1.79 -3.74 12.26
C ASP A 105 -3.07 -2.96 11.87
N PRO A 106 -3.98 -2.67 12.83
CA PRO A 106 -5.19 -1.91 12.53
C PRO A 106 -4.94 -0.50 11.97
N ALA A 107 -3.79 0.11 12.28
CA ALA A 107 -3.43 1.42 11.78
C ALA A 107 -3.17 1.42 10.26
N PHE A 108 -2.64 0.32 9.74
CA PHE A 108 -2.45 0.09 8.30
C PHE A 108 -3.71 -0.52 7.66
N GLU A 109 -4.25 -1.59 8.27
CA GLU A 109 -5.31 -2.40 7.69
C GLU A 109 -6.60 -1.63 7.45
N ALA A 110 -7.06 -0.85 8.41
CA ALA A 110 -8.35 -0.18 8.32
C ALA A 110 -8.42 0.86 7.20
N PRO A 111 -7.44 1.77 7.01
CA PRO A 111 -7.40 2.68 5.88
C PRO A 111 -7.29 1.98 4.52
N TYR A 112 -6.41 0.98 4.44
CA TYR A 112 -6.18 0.24 3.19
C TYR A 112 -7.44 -0.54 2.76
N ARG A 113 -8.10 -1.23 3.69
CA ARG A 113 -9.37 -1.92 3.45
C ARG A 113 -10.47 -0.95 3.04
N ALA A 114 -10.57 0.18 3.72
CA ALA A 114 -11.56 1.21 3.42
C ALA A 114 -11.42 1.68 1.97
N LEU A 115 -10.19 1.90 1.53
CA LEU A 115 -9.87 2.33 0.17
C LEU A 115 -10.14 1.21 -0.85
N ALA A 116 -9.73 -0.03 -0.56
CA ALA A 116 -9.97 -1.19 -1.44
C ALA A 116 -11.48 -1.44 -1.67
N VAL A 117 -12.29 -1.33 -0.61
CA VAL A 117 -13.76 -1.46 -0.71
C VAL A 117 -14.37 -0.29 -1.51
N ALA A 118 -13.90 0.93 -1.30
CA ALA A 118 -14.36 2.10 -2.06
C ALA A 118 -14.01 1.96 -3.55
N ALA A 119 -12.80 1.51 -3.86
CA ALA A 119 -12.33 1.27 -5.22
C ALA A 119 -13.15 0.22 -5.96
N ALA A 120 -13.66 -0.80 -5.26
CA ALA A 120 -14.51 -1.82 -5.88
C ALA A 120 -15.85 -1.27 -6.43
N ALA A 121 -16.29 -0.07 -6.00
CA ALA A 121 -17.53 0.58 -6.43
C ALA A 121 -17.29 1.79 -7.35
N ASP A 122 -16.04 2.17 -7.61
CA ASP A 122 -15.66 3.37 -8.36
C ASP A 122 -14.47 3.03 -9.28
N ALA A 123 -14.73 3.00 -10.61
CA ALA A 123 -13.74 2.58 -11.60
C ALA A 123 -12.51 3.52 -11.67
N GLU A 124 -12.71 4.84 -11.53
CA GLU A 124 -11.61 5.79 -11.53
C GLU A 124 -10.73 5.62 -10.29
N LEU A 125 -11.34 5.44 -9.12
CA LEU A 125 -10.62 5.15 -7.88
C LEU A 125 -9.91 3.80 -7.94
N ALA A 126 -10.52 2.78 -8.57
CA ALA A 126 -9.90 1.47 -8.76
C ALA A 126 -8.62 1.55 -9.59
N GLU A 127 -8.64 2.30 -10.68
CA GLU A 127 -7.46 2.54 -11.52
C GLU A 127 -6.35 3.26 -10.71
N GLN A 128 -6.70 4.34 -10.01
CA GLN A 128 -5.74 5.08 -9.20
C GLN A 128 -5.18 4.23 -8.05
N PHE A 129 -6.01 3.43 -7.39
CA PHE A 129 -5.60 2.50 -6.34
C PHE A 129 -4.64 1.44 -6.87
N LEU A 130 -4.95 0.87 -8.05
CA LEU A 130 -4.07 -0.10 -8.71
C LEU A 130 -2.72 0.53 -9.03
N VAL A 131 -2.70 1.62 -9.79
CA VAL A 131 -1.47 2.23 -10.30
C VAL A 131 -0.58 2.78 -9.19
N ARG A 132 -1.16 3.42 -8.16
CA ARG A 132 -0.38 4.14 -7.15
C ARG A 132 0.02 3.30 -5.95
N LEU A 133 -0.79 2.30 -5.59
CA LEU A 133 -0.56 1.50 -4.38
C LEU A 133 -0.18 0.05 -4.67
N ARG A 134 -0.82 -0.59 -5.66
CA ARG A 134 -0.60 -2.01 -5.88
C ARG A 134 0.50 -2.31 -6.88
N GLU A 135 0.52 -1.59 -8.00
CA GLU A 135 1.42 -1.87 -9.11
C GLU A 135 2.91 -1.83 -8.72
N PRO A 136 3.40 -0.88 -7.91
CA PRO A 136 4.80 -0.89 -7.47
C PRO A 136 5.22 -2.20 -6.78
N GLY A 137 4.36 -2.71 -5.89
CA GLY A 137 4.56 -3.99 -5.22
C GLY A 137 4.50 -5.17 -6.21
N LEU A 138 3.49 -5.22 -7.08
CA LEU A 138 3.37 -6.28 -8.10
C LEU A 138 4.59 -6.33 -9.02
N GLN A 139 5.12 -5.18 -9.41
CA GLN A 139 6.35 -5.09 -10.20
C GLN A 139 7.57 -5.59 -9.43
N ALA A 140 7.65 -5.34 -8.11
CA ALA A 140 8.74 -5.86 -7.29
C ALA A 140 8.72 -7.40 -7.24
N TYR A 141 7.54 -8.01 -7.04
CA TYR A 141 7.39 -9.47 -7.16
C TYR A 141 7.79 -9.99 -8.54
N THR A 142 7.32 -9.33 -9.61
CA THR A 142 7.66 -9.72 -10.99
C THR A 142 9.17 -9.68 -11.24
N ARG A 143 9.87 -8.64 -10.75
CA ARG A 143 11.34 -8.55 -10.87
C ARG A 143 12.03 -9.69 -10.12
N ARG A 144 11.58 -10.00 -8.89
CA ARG A 144 12.18 -11.08 -8.10
C ARG A 144 11.97 -12.45 -8.74
N LEU A 145 10.77 -12.72 -9.27
CA LEU A 145 10.50 -13.97 -9.98
C LEU A 145 11.33 -14.08 -11.27
N ARG A 146 11.56 -12.98 -11.97
CA ARG A 146 12.42 -12.94 -13.17
C ARG A 146 13.87 -13.30 -12.82
N ALA A 147 14.41 -12.73 -11.74
CA ALA A 147 15.72 -13.13 -11.26
C ALA A 147 15.78 -14.62 -10.92
N GLY A 148 14.68 -15.20 -10.41
CA GLY A 148 14.53 -16.64 -10.19
C GLY A 148 14.54 -17.47 -11.48
N GLN A 149 13.91 -16.99 -12.55
CA GLN A 149 14.00 -17.61 -13.89
C GLN A 149 15.44 -17.60 -14.42
N GLU A 150 16.11 -16.45 -14.32
CA GLU A 150 17.50 -16.30 -14.77
C GLU A 150 18.46 -17.19 -13.98
N ALA A 151 18.16 -17.45 -12.70
CA ALA A 151 18.92 -18.37 -11.84
C ALA A 151 18.50 -19.85 -11.99
N GLY A 152 17.52 -20.16 -12.83
CA GLY A 152 17.04 -21.53 -13.05
C GLY A 152 16.22 -22.12 -11.88
N GLN A 153 15.73 -21.29 -10.97
CA GLN A 153 14.87 -21.71 -9.85
C GLN A 153 13.40 -21.76 -10.24
N ILE A 154 13.01 -21.04 -11.29
CA ILE A 154 11.65 -20.94 -11.81
C ILE A 154 11.66 -21.32 -13.29
N ASP A 155 10.58 -21.95 -13.76
CA ASP A 155 10.38 -22.32 -15.17
C ASP A 155 10.56 -21.08 -16.06
N PRO A 156 11.49 -21.09 -17.05
CA PRO A 156 11.76 -19.96 -17.92
C PRO A 156 10.54 -19.54 -18.78
N ASP A 157 9.61 -20.46 -19.03
CA ASP A 157 8.41 -20.21 -19.85
C ASP A 157 7.19 -19.76 -19.00
N LEU A 158 7.34 -19.66 -17.68
CA LEU A 158 6.25 -19.24 -16.80
C LEU A 158 5.89 -17.77 -17.06
N ASP A 159 4.59 -17.50 -17.24
CA ASP A 159 4.05 -16.13 -17.23
C ASP A 159 4.16 -15.54 -15.82
N LEU A 160 5.03 -14.54 -15.67
CA LEU A 160 5.31 -13.92 -14.37
C LEU A 160 4.15 -13.09 -13.84
N GLY A 161 3.32 -12.51 -14.71
CA GLY A 161 2.11 -11.78 -14.30
C GLY A 161 1.12 -12.73 -13.64
N LEU A 162 0.82 -13.85 -14.31
CA LEU A 162 -0.05 -14.90 -13.77
C LEU A 162 0.55 -15.53 -12.52
N ALA A 163 1.86 -15.74 -12.45
CA ALA A 163 2.53 -16.27 -11.27
C ALA A 163 2.34 -15.35 -10.03
N VAL A 164 2.47 -14.04 -10.21
CA VAL A 164 2.22 -13.06 -9.13
C VAL A 164 0.74 -13.10 -8.69
N GLU A 165 -0.20 -13.22 -9.63
CA GLU A 165 -1.63 -13.34 -9.31
C GLU A 165 -1.92 -14.63 -8.51
N ILE A 166 -1.34 -15.76 -8.91
CA ILE A 166 -1.49 -17.03 -8.19
C ILE A 166 -0.91 -16.94 -6.78
N LEU A 167 0.26 -16.33 -6.62
CA LEU A 167 0.92 -16.17 -5.33
C LEU A 167 0.12 -15.25 -4.38
N LEU A 168 -0.32 -14.10 -4.86
CA LEU A 168 -0.92 -13.08 -4.01
C LEU A 168 -2.45 -13.18 -3.92
N GLY A 169 -3.12 -13.80 -4.89
CA GLY A 169 -4.57 -13.89 -4.96
C GLY A 169 -5.20 -14.50 -3.71
N PRO A 170 -4.77 -15.69 -3.24
CA PRO A 170 -5.31 -16.32 -2.03
C PRO A 170 -5.11 -15.48 -0.77
N PHE A 171 -3.97 -14.78 -0.65
CA PHE A 171 -3.68 -13.87 0.46
C PHE A 171 -4.66 -12.70 0.47
N GLN A 172 -4.84 -12.03 -0.66
CA GLN A 172 -5.76 -10.90 -0.81
C GLN A 172 -7.22 -11.31 -0.60
N GLN A 173 -7.61 -12.47 -1.14
CA GLN A 173 -8.96 -13.00 -0.96
C GLN A 173 -9.26 -13.29 0.51
N ARG A 174 -8.33 -13.94 1.21
CA ARG A 174 -8.46 -14.23 2.64
C ARG A 174 -8.61 -12.95 3.45
N TRP A 175 -7.75 -11.96 3.18
CA TRP A 175 -7.84 -10.66 3.82
C TRP A 175 -9.15 -9.96 3.53
N LEU A 176 -9.53 -9.80 2.25
CA LEU A 176 -10.72 -9.03 1.85
C LEU A 176 -12.00 -9.64 2.40
N ASN A 177 -12.14 -10.96 2.33
CA ASN A 177 -13.31 -11.69 2.79
C ASN A 177 -13.30 -12.03 4.29
N ARG A 178 -12.21 -11.72 5.01
CA ARG A 178 -12.04 -12.09 6.43
C ARG A 178 -12.26 -13.59 6.68
N SER A 179 -11.86 -14.44 5.74
CA SER A 179 -12.10 -15.89 5.78
C SER A 179 -11.12 -16.65 6.66
N GLY A 180 -10.16 -15.96 7.30
CA GLY A 180 -9.20 -16.52 8.24
C GLY A 180 -8.07 -15.53 8.55
N PRO A 181 -7.25 -15.81 9.58
CA PRO A 181 -6.11 -14.96 9.92
C PRO A 181 -5.02 -15.04 8.85
N LEU A 182 -4.30 -13.95 8.67
CA LEU A 182 -3.08 -13.89 7.89
C LEU A 182 -1.91 -14.22 8.82
N THR A 183 -1.50 -15.49 8.86
CA THR A 183 -0.40 -15.94 9.69
C THR A 183 0.86 -16.17 8.86
N HIS A 184 2.03 -16.20 9.51
CA HIS A 184 3.28 -16.57 8.84
C HIS A 184 3.21 -18.00 8.26
N GLU A 185 2.56 -18.94 8.98
CA GLU A 185 2.33 -20.29 8.48
C GLU A 185 1.51 -20.33 7.19
N PHE A 186 0.47 -19.49 7.10
CA PHE A 186 -0.31 -19.36 5.88
C PHE A 186 0.51 -18.74 4.74
N ALA A 187 1.30 -17.70 5.02
CA ALA A 187 2.19 -17.08 4.07
C ALA A 187 3.22 -18.09 3.51
N ASP A 188 3.85 -18.86 4.40
CA ASP A 188 4.81 -19.90 4.02
C ASP A 188 4.18 -20.98 3.15
N SER A 189 3.00 -21.47 3.53
CA SER A 189 2.27 -22.49 2.78
C SER A 189 1.91 -22.02 1.37
N LEU A 190 1.52 -20.74 1.21
CA LEU A 190 1.27 -20.16 -0.11
C LEU A 190 2.51 -20.14 -0.97
N VAL A 191 3.63 -19.69 -0.42
CA VAL A 191 4.90 -19.64 -1.15
C VAL A 191 5.35 -21.05 -1.54
N GLU A 192 5.30 -22.02 -0.62
CA GLU A 192 5.68 -23.41 -0.90
C GLU A 192 4.84 -24.04 -2.01
N LEU A 193 3.52 -23.81 -2.01
CA LEU A 193 2.64 -24.31 -3.06
C LEU A 193 2.93 -23.64 -4.40
N ALA A 194 3.13 -22.32 -4.39
CA ALA A 194 3.48 -21.56 -5.58
C ALA A 194 4.82 -22.02 -6.17
N MET A 195 5.85 -22.17 -5.35
CA MET A 195 7.18 -22.62 -5.80
C MET A 195 7.15 -24.02 -6.42
N ARG A 196 6.33 -24.95 -5.87
CA ARG A 196 6.13 -26.27 -6.52
C ARG A 196 5.49 -26.15 -7.91
N ALA A 197 4.56 -25.18 -8.09
CA ALA A 197 3.91 -24.95 -9.37
C ALA A 197 4.81 -24.20 -10.35
N PHE A 198 5.75 -23.42 -9.87
CA PHE A 198 6.66 -22.57 -10.63
C PHE A 198 7.99 -23.26 -10.96
N ALA A 199 8.24 -24.43 -10.39
CA ALA A 199 9.47 -25.16 -10.61
C ALA A 199 9.73 -25.46 -12.09
N PRO A 200 11.01 -25.44 -12.54
CA PRO A 200 11.36 -25.84 -13.90
C PRO A 200 10.83 -27.25 -14.19
N ARG A 201 10.33 -27.44 -15.40
CA ARG A 201 9.90 -28.76 -15.87
C ARG A 201 11.13 -29.62 -16.17
N PRO A 202 11.09 -30.93 -15.86
CA PRO A 202 12.21 -31.83 -16.12
C PRO A 202 12.48 -32.02 -17.61
#